data_3f6ed8fadb165c34536cfb901886b28b
#
_entry.id   3f6ed8fadb165c34536cfb901886b28b
#
_cell.length_a   1.000
_cell.length_b   1.000
_cell.length_c   1.000
_cell.angle_alpha   90.00
_cell.angle_beta   90.00
_cell.angle_gamma   90.00
#
_symmetry.space_group_name_H-M   'P 1'
#
loop_
_entity.id
_entity.type
_entity.pdbx_description
1 polymer ?
#
loop_
_entity_poly.entity_id
_entity_poly.type
_entity_poly.pdbx_seq_one_letter_code
_entity_poly.pdbx_strand_id
1 'polypeptide(L)'
;MRKAVFIGFFSIILIIACLFRFVRLGHVPYSLYWDEEAMRVDVKSILTTGNDMHNRPWKQVIYPSYGDYKLPVYIWFATLSAKVFGISEFSFRLPSALAGIGTVLVGGYLARECITLYEKKQHLYLRQIAQLSTMLVIAICPWSILFSRTGFEGHVGQFFLALSIACLFFVKYRKWAWYLSPFFAAVATYSYFSVRFVWIILFIFTALVLLKGSPLRAVVIKMSVPLLIFAILLLPLLRSPLYGDSNRFRLGTDSILKNEAQGTQSNVYREMSGDSKVDKIFYHRMWLTARELFTNYSKNTSLSFLFLSGDPNLRHGTGKEGLFLLVFMPFFFLGTVALFVRKREVFFLLVAWWLIALLPASVPLNTPHALRSLNALVPLSIFIGLGLSILLTHEYTSKTLKFFSIFSCAFLIVFFTAKFTFDYFILYPANSAASWQNGYTQLAQQLYNHKSDQETVTILPFDDRFYLWLMAEGPYTGKDFHTWKTQDYKFNTIPYFTFQEPDPAKISNTSETQLIAGQTTRMKEFVAKLKNTPKHIYEVQGDYGQTDFMIAEVGK
;
A
#
# COMPACT_ATOMS: atom_id res chain seq x y z
N MET A 1 -28.44 -22.34 4.32
CA MET A 1 -28.01 -22.19 5.73
C MET A 1 -29.09 -21.44 6.50
N ARG A 2 -29.39 -21.80 7.75
CA ARG A 2 -30.35 -21.04 8.59
C ARG A 2 -29.84 -19.61 8.78
N LYS A 3 -30.73 -18.60 8.74
CA LYS A 3 -30.36 -17.17 8.84
C LYS A 3 -29.48 -16.87 10.07
N ALA A 4 -29.80 -17.44 11.22
CA ALA A 4 -29.02 -17.25 12.45
C ALA A 4 -27.59 -17.77 12.32
N VAL A 5 -27.39 -18.95 11.71
CA VAL A 5 -26.06 -19.55 11.48
C VAL A 5 -25.22 -18.68 10.52
N PHE A 6 -25.87 -18.16 9.47
CA PHE A 6 -25.18 -17.23 8.55
C PHE A 6 -24.71 -15.96 9.27
N ILE A 7 -25.61 -15.34 10.04
CA ILE A 7 -25.29 -14.12 10.81
C ILE A 7 -24.17 -14.43 11.82
N GLY A 8 -24.20 -15.58 12.50
CA GLY A 8 -23.14 -15.98 13.45
C GLY A 8 -21.77 -16.04 12.79
N PHE A 9 -21.61 -16.79 11.68
CA PHE A 9 -20.33 -16.86 10.97
C PHE A 9 -19.91 -15.52 10.37
N PHE A 10 -20.85 -14.75 9.81
CA PHE A 10 -20.58 -13.41 9.31
C PHE A 10 -20.00 -12.49 10.39
N SER A 11 -20.61 -12.48 11.57
CA SER A 11 -20.16 -11.68 12.72
C SER A 11 -18.79 -12.14 13.23
N ILE A 12 -18.54 -13.45 13.32
CA ILE A 12 -17.23 -14.00 13.73
C ILE A 12 -16.13 -13.55 12.76
N ILE A 13 -16.36 -13.68 11.44
CA ILE A 13 -15.38 -13.27 10.43
C ILE A 13 -15.14 -11.76 10.51
N LEU A 14 -16.17 -10.96 10.73
CA LEU A 14 -16.04 -9.51 10.86
C LEU A 14 -15.25 -9.12 12.13
N ILE A 15 -15.49 -9.82 13.26
CA ILE A 15 -14.72 -9.63 14.49
C ILE A 15 -13.24 -9.97 14.24
N ILE A 16 -12.94 -11.10 13.59
CA ILE A 16 -11.57 -11.49 13.23
C ILE A 16 -10.93 -10.41 12.34
N ALA A 17 -11.66 -9.91 11.33
CA ALA A 17 -11.19 -8.84 10.47
C ALA A 17 -10.88 -7.55 11.24
N CYS A 18 -11.72 -7.18 12.22
CA CYS A 18 -11.50 -6.03 13.10
C CYS A 18 -10.29 -6.25 14.00
N LEU A 19 -10.16 -7.42 14.64
CA LEU A 19 -9.02 -7.73 15.52
C LEU A 19 -7.69 -7.57 14.78
N PHE A 20 -7.54 -8.17 13.59
CA PHE A 20 -6.31 -8.06 12.80
C PHE A 20 -5.98 -6.63 12.37
N ARG A 21 -6.97 -5.75 12.24
CA ARG A 21 -6.77 -4.39 11.73
C ARG A 21 -6.62 -3.34 12.82
N PHE A 22 -7.28 -3.52 13.96
CA PHE A 22 -7.30 -2.51 15.02
C PHE A 22 -6.38 -2.82 16.21
N VAL A 23 -6.14 -4.10 16.54
CA VAL A 23 -5.25 -4.43 17.66
C VAL A 23 -3.85 -3.89 17.40
N ARG A 24 -3.35 -3.01 18.28
CA ARG A 24 -2.04 -2.35 18.17
C ARG A 24 -1.83 -1.60 16.84
N LEU A 25 -2.86 -0.96 16.29
CA LEU A 25 -2.79 -0.29 14.98
C LEU A 25 -1.72 0.82 14.92
N GLY A 26 -1.51 1.57 15.98
CA GLY A 26 -0.45 2.58 16.07
C GLY A 26 0.93 2.04 16.44
N HIS A 27 1.08 0.73 16.70
CA HIS A 27 2.33 0.16 17.21
C HIS A 27 2.93 -0.95 16.34
N VAL A 28 2.19 -1.48 15.37
CA VAL A 28 2.68 -2.51 14.44
C VAL A 28 2.15 -2.22 13.04
N PRO A 29 3.03 -1.92 12.08
CA PRO A 29 4.48 -1.75 12.18
C PRO A 29 4.89 -0.63 13.14
N TYR A 30 6.12 -0.70 13.71
CA TYR A 30 6.67 0.39 14.51
C TYR A 30 6.94 1.60 13.64
N SER A 31 6.69 2.81 14.19
CA SER A 31 6.93 4.09 13.55
C SER A 31 6.21 4.28 12.20
N LEU A 32 6.29 5.46 11.66
CA LEU A 32 5.87 5.80 10.30
C LEU A 32 7.11 5.85 9.41
N TYR A 33 7.05 5.27 8.20
CA TYR A 33 8.12 5.47 7.24
C TYR A 33 7.94 6.83 6.52
N TRP A 34 8.94 7.28 5.79
CA TRP A 34 9.02 8.66 5.26
C TRP A 34 7.80 9.11 4.44
N ASP A 35 7.12 8.22 3.68
CA ASP A 35 5.89 8.61 2.95
C ASP A 35 4.71 8.84 3.89
N GLU A 36 4.57 8.01 4.93
CA GLU A 36 3.56 8.19 5.97
C GLU A 36 3.83 9.48 6.75
N GLU A 37 5.10 9.70 7.10
CA GLU A 37 5.52 10.87 7.87
C GLU A 37 5.30 12.17 7.11
N ALA A 38 5.65 12.22 5.82
CA ALA A 38 5.38 13.38 4.98
C ALA A 38 3.88 13.72 4.93
N MET A 39 3.01 12.72 4.77
CA MET A 39 1.56 12.94 4.81
C MET A 39 1.08 13.32 6.24
N ARG A 40 1.72 12.83 7.32
CA ARG A 40 1.41 13.24 8.70
C ARG A 40 1.76 14.71 8.92
N VAL A 41 2.86 15.19 8.35
CA VAL A 41 3.21 16.63 8.35
C VAL A 41 2.16 17.45 7.62
N ASP A 42 1.68 16.99 6.45
CA ASP A 42 0.56 17.64 5.76
C ASP A 42 -0.69 17.69 6.62
N VAL A 43 -1.08 16.57 7.25
CA VAL A 43 -2.24 16.50 8.17
C VAL A 43 -2.11 17.50 9.31
N LYS A 44 -0.94 17.56 9.97
CA LYS A 44 -0.66 18.50 11.05
C LYS A 44 -0.77 19.94 10.56
N SER A 45 -0.14 20.26 9.43
CA SER A 45 -0.16 21.61 8.87
C SER A 45 -1.58 22.04 8.48
N ILE A 46 -2.37 21.15 7.85
CA ILE A 46 -3.77 21.42 7.49
C ILE A 46 -4.63 21.68 8.73
N LEU A 47 -4.47 20.90 9.80
CA LEU A 47 -5.24 21.10 11.04
C LEU A 47 -4.89 22.40 11.76
N THR A 48 -3.65 22.88 11.66
CA THR A 48 -3.17 24.08 12.35
C THR A 48 -3.37 25.35 11.54
N THR A 49 -3.18 25.29 10.23
CA THR A 49 -3.13 26.49 9.37
C THR A 49 -4.16 26.48 8.23
N GLY A 50 -4.80 25.34 7.93
CA GLY A 50 -5.65 25.16 6.74
C GLY A 50 -4.85 24.90 5.45
N ASN A 51 -3.50 24.84 5.52
CA ASN A 51 -2.60 24.65 4.40
C ASN A 51 -1.74 23.39 4.58
N ASP A 52 -1.27 22.81 3.47
CA ASP A 52 -0.32 21.68 3.48
C ASP A 52 1.09 22.08 3.95
N MET A 53 2.03 21.14 3.96
CA MET A 53 3.43 21.40 4.32
C MET A 53 4.14 22.41 3.39
N HIS A 54 3.62 22.68 2.22
CA HIS A 54 4.13 23.67 1.26
C HIS A 54 3.38 25.01 1.29
N ASN A 55 2.57 25.25 2.34
CA ASN A 55 1.74 26.43 2.54
C ASN A 55 0.69 26.63 1.41
N ARG A 56 0.17 25.54 0.84
CA ARG A 56 -0.90 25.55 -0.17
C ARG A 56 -2.23 25.16 0.46
N PRO A 57 -3.37 25.69 -0.03
CA PRO A 57 -4.67 25.35 0.51
C PRO A 57 -4.96 23.85 0.48
N TRP A 58 -5.57 23.31 1.52
CA TRP A 58 -5.89 21.88 1.65
C TRP A 58 -6.82 21.32 0.55
N LYS A 59 -7.58 22.17 -0.15
CA LYS A 59 -8.51 21.76 -1.23
C LYS A 59 -7.84 21.43 -2.55
N GLN A 60 -6.53 21.26 -2.58
CA GLN A 60 -5.80 20.86 -3.78
C GLN A 60 -5.97 19.37 -4.09
N VAL A 61 -5.74 19.00 -5.35
CA VAL A 61 -5.93 17.63 -5.85
C VAL A 61 -4.61 16.87 -6.04
N ILE A 62 -3.48 17.53 -5.90
CA ILE A 62 -2.13 16.95 -5.89
C ILE A 62 -1.33 17.69 -4.83
N TYR A 63 -0.77 16.95 -3.89
CA TYR A 63 0.08 17.44 -2.81
C TYR A 63 1.54 17.18 -3.18
N PRO A 64 2.37 18.21 -3.36
CA PRO A 64 3.81 18.02 -3.44
C PRO A 64 4.32 17.53 -2.08
N SER A 65 5.28 16.62 -2.11
CA SER A 65 5.92 16.06 -0.93
C SER A 65 7.44 16.33 -1.00
N TYR A 66 8.25 15.52 -0.38
CA TYR A 66 9.71 15.61 -0.38
C TYR A 66 10.36 15.20 -1.74
N GLY A 67 9.97 15.83 -2.83
CA GLY A 67 10.38 15.45 -4.20
C GLY A 67 9.46 14.43 -4.87
N ASP A 68 8.35 14.05 -4.23
CA ASP A 68 7.29 13.17 -4.75
C ASP A 68 5.95 13.93 -4.75
N TYR A 69 4.90 13.28 -5.22
CA TYR A 69 3.54 13.82 -5.29
C TYR A 69 2.54 12.82 -4.70
N LYS A 70 1.69 13.29 -3.79
CA LYS A 70 0.62 12.50 -3.16
C LYS A 70 -0.74 12.94 -3.67
N LEU A 71 -1.71 12.02 -3.65
CA LEU A 71 -3.10 12.30 -3.99
C LEU A 71 -3.94 12.58 -2.74
N PRO A 72 -5.04 13.35 -2.85
CA PRO A 72 -5.65 14.02 -1.71
C PRO A 72 -6.45 13.11 -0.78
N VAL A 73 -7.06 12.03 -1.29
CA VAL A 73 -8.11 11.30 -0.54
C VAL A 73 -7.58 10.70 0.77
N TYR A 74 -6.36 10.14 0.76
CA TYR A 74 -5.78 9.61 1.98
C TYR A 74 -5.51 10.72 3.01
N ILE A 75 -4.91 11.83 2.58
CA ILE A 75 -4.60 12.99 3.43
C ILE A 75 -5.90 13.56 4.03
N TRP A 76 -6.96 13.69 3.23
CA TRP A 76 -8.25 14.18 3.73
C TRP A 76 -8.88 13.26 4.77
N PHE A 77 -8.85 11.94 4.55
CA PHE A 77 -9.37 10.98 5.53
C PHE A 77 -8.52 10.93 6.80
N ALA A 78 -7.20 11.00 6.67
CA ALA A 78 -6.28 11.07 7.80
C ALA A 78 -6.46 12.38 8.58
N THR A 79 -6.69 13.52 7.89
CA THR A 79 -7.01 14.81 8.54
C THR A 79 -8.33 14.74 9.31
N LEU A 80 -9.37 14.13 8.73
CA LEU A 80 -10.64 13.93 9.43
C LEU A 80 -10.49 13.03 10.66
N SER A 81 -9.74 11.94 10.52
CA SER A 81 -9.42 11.02 11.61
C SER A 81 -8.64 11.73 12.73
N ALA A 82 -7.60 12.47 12.37
CA ALA A 82 -6.78 13.21 13.32
C ALA A 82 -7.54 14.36 14.01
N LYS A 83 -8.52 14.97 13.33
CA LYS A 83 -9.42 15.96 13.95
C LYS A 83 -10.27 15.36 15.06
N VAL A 84 -10.66 14.08 14.94
CA VAL A 84 -11.53 13.38 15.92
C VAL A 84 -10.72 12.75 17.03
N PHE A 85 -9.60 12.09 16.70
CA PHE A 85 -8.83 11.25 17.63
C PHE A 85 -7.48 11.86 18.06
N GLY A 86 -7.19 13.08 17.63
CA GLY A 86 -5.86 13.69 17.81
C GLY A 86 -4.85 13.21 16.77
N ILE A 87 -3.72 13.90 16.65
CA ILE A 87 -2.63 13.55 15.74
C ILE A 87 -1.82 12.42 16.37
N SER A 88 -1.90 11.22 15.81
CA SER A 88 -1.20 10.03 16.27
C SER A 88 -1.04 9.05 15.12
N GLU A 89 -0.16 8.06 15.25
CA GLU A 89 -0.01 6.97 14.27
C GLU A 89 -1.31 6.17 14.10
N PHE A 90 -2.05 5.97 15.20
CA PHE A 90 -3.36 5.33 15.16
C PHE A 90 -4.34 6.10 14.27
N SER A 91 -4.52 7.39 14.53
CA SER A 91 -5.47 8.23 13.77
C SER A 91 -5.05 8.35 12.30
N PHE A 92 -3.75 8.40 12.03
CA PHE A 92 -3.20 8.45 10.68
C PHE A 92 -3.48 7.15 9.89
N ARG A 93 -3.36 5.97 10.52
CA ARG A 93 -3.56 4.65 9.89
C ARG A 93 -5.04 4.18 9.87
N LEU A 94 -5.90 4.81 10.65
CA LEU A 94 -7.33 4.46 10.76
C LEU A 94 -8.07 4.38 9.41
N PRO A 95 -7.86 5.30 8.44
CA PRO A 95 -8.50 5.19 7.12
C PRO A 95 -8.18 3.88 6.38
N SER A 96 -6.94 3.39 6.45
CA SER A 96 -6.55 2.11 5.88
C SER A 96 -7.23 0.94 6.57
N ALA A 97 -7.33 0.96 7.90
CA ALA A 97 -8.00 -0.09 8.67
C ALA A 97 -9.48 -0.21 8.30
N LEU A 98 -10.17 0.92 8.19
CA LEU A 98 -11.58 0.99 7.76
C LEU A 98 -11.76 0.51 6.30
N ALA A 99 -10.88 0.92 5.38
CA ALA A 99 -10.87 0.45 4.00
C ALA A 99 -10.66 -1.08 3.93
N GLY A 100 -9.82 -1.63 4.81
CA GLY A 100 -9.61 -3.07 4.92
C GLY A 100 -10.85 -3.85 5.37
N ILE A 101 -11.60 -3.34 6.35
CA ILE A 101 -12.91 -3.91 6.73
C ILE A 101 -13.89 -3.82 5.56
N GLY A 102 -13.95 -2.65 4.90
CA GLY A 102 -14.77 -2.45 3.71
C GLY A 102 -14.43 -3.45 2.59
N THR A 103 -13.14 -3.74 2.38
CA THR A 103 -12.67 -4.73 1.38
C THR A 103 -13.15 -6.14 1.71
N VAL A 104 -13.16 -6.55 2.98
CA VAL A 104 -13.73 -7.85 3.42
C VAL A 104 -15.21 -7.95 3.04
N LEU A 105 -15.98 -6.90 3.32
CA LEU A 105 -17.43 -6.87 3.03
C LEU A 105 -17.71 -6.87 1.53
N VAL A 106 -17.02 -6.01 0.78
CA VAL A 106 -17.18 -5.87 -0.68
C VAL A 106 -16.73 -7.12 -1.41
N GLY A 107 -15.60 -7.73 -1.01
CA GLY A 107 -15.12 -8.98 -1.61
C GLY A 107 -16.10 -10.14 -1.40
N GLY A 108 -16.65 -10.27 -0.19
CA GLY A 108 -17.71 -11.26 0.08
C GLY A 108 -18.99 -11.01 -0.73
N TYR A 109 -19.42 -9.75 -0.85
CA TYR A 109 -20.54 -9.37 -1.69
C TYR A 109 -20.30 -9.75 -3.16
N LEU A 110 -19.15 -9.41 -3.72
CA LEU A 110 -18.79 -9.73 -5.11
C LEU A 110 -18.72 -11.24 -5.35
N ALA A 111 -18.18 -12.02 -4.44
CA ALA A 111 -18.16 -13.50 -4.53
C ALA A 111 -19.59 -14.06 -4.61
N ARG A 112 -20.49 -13.59 -3.76
CA ARG A 112 -21.92 -13.94 -3.79
C ARG A 112 -22.55 -13.59 -5.13
N GLU A 113 -22.27 -12.42 -5.68
CA GLU A 113 -22.83 -11.94 -6.91
C GLU A 113 -22.27 -12.68 -8.13
N CYS A 114 -21.00 -13.03 -8.13
CA CYS A 114 -20.38 -13.88 -9.15
C CYS A 114 -21.09 -15.22 -9.28
N ILE A 115 -21.54 -15.86 -8.21
CA ILE A 115 -22.35 -17.09 -8.28
C ILE A 115 -23.76 -16.77 -8.77
N THR A 116 -24.35 -15.66 -8.36
CA THR A 116 -25.72 -15.30 -8.69
C THR A 116 -25.94 -15.05 -10.18
N LEU A 117 -24.93 -14.55 -10.90
CA LEU A 117 -25.05 -14.25 -12.35
C LEU A 117 -25.42 -15.48 -13.19
N TYR A 118 -25.15 -16.70 -12.74
CA TYR A 118 -25.17 -17.90 -13.56
C TYR A 118 -26.12 -19.02 -13.08
N GLU A 119 -26.59 -18.95 -11.84
CA GLU A 119 -27.50 -19.94 -11.31
C GLU A 119 -28.92 -19.39 -11.17
N LYS A 120 -29.76 -19.67 -12.19
CA LYS A 120 -31.18 -19.27 -12.19
C LYS A 120 -32.00 -20.01 -11.13
N LYS A 121 -31.58 -21.15 -10.60
CA LYS A 121 -32.23 -21.90 -9.53
C LYS A 121 -31.37 -21.84 -8.24
N GLN A 122 -31.96 -21.30 -7.25
CA GLN A 122 -31.74 -21.26 -5.82
C GLN A 122 -30.69 -22.20 -5.21
N HIS A 123 -29.40 -21.85 -5.29
CA HIS A 123 -28.44 -22.33 -4.31
C HIS A 123 -28.04 -21.20 -3.36
N LEU A 124 -29.03 -20.68 -2.61
CA LEU A 124 -28.80 -19.68 -1.56
C LEU A 124 -27.69 -20.13 -0.60
N TYR A 125 -27.61 -21.44 -0.34
CA TYR A 125 -26.56 -22.03 0.49
C TYR A 125 -25.16 -21.83 -0.10
N LEU A 126 -24.96 -22.15 -1.39
CA LEU A 126 -23.65 -21.97 -2.03
C LEU A 126 -23.23 -20.49 -2.09
N ARG A 127 -24.18 -19.59 -2.37
CA ARG A 127 -23.91 -18.13 -2.36
C ARG A 127 -23.47 -17.63 -1.00
N GLN A 128 -24.12 -18.09 0.08
CA GLN A 128 -23.76 -17.73 1.44
C GLN A 128 -22.39 -18.28 1.83
N ILE A 129 -22.07 -19.53 1.49
CA ILE A 129 -20.76 -20.12 1.78
C ILE A 129 -19.67 -19.41 0.99
N ALA A 130 -19.85 -19.15 -0.32
CA ALA A 130 -18.87 -18.42 -1.12
C ALA A 130 -18.62 -17.02 -0.57
N GLN A 131 -19.68 -16.32 -0.14
CA GLN A 131 -19.54 -15.02 0.54
C GLN A 131 -18.68 -15.12 1.80
N LEU A 132 -19.02 -16.03 2.71
CA LEU A 132 -18.31 -16.21 3.98
C LEU A 132 -16.86 -16.69 3.77
N SER A 133 -16.64 -17.64 2.85
CA SER A 133 -15.31 -18.15 2.53
C SER A 133 -14.41 -17.03 1.97
N THR A 134 -14.90 -16.21 1.06
CA THR A 134 -14.13 -15.08 0.51
C THR A 134 -13.88 -14.02 1.57
N MET A 135 -14.87 -13.69 2.41
CA MET A 135 -14.68 -12.80 3.56
C MET A 135 -13.60 -13.32 4.50
N LEU A 136 -13.61 -14.62 4.83
CA LEU A 136 -12.59 -15.25 5.69
C LEU A 136 -11.20 -15.13 5.05
N VAL A 137 -11.07 -15.45 3.76
CA VAL A 137 -9.80 -15.34 3.04
C VAL A 137 -9.24 -13.93 3.13
N ILE A 138 -10.03 -12.89 2.85
CA ILE A 138 -9.57 -11.48 2.92
C ILE A 138 -9.30 -11.06 4.37
N ALA A 139 -10.11 -11.55 5.33
CA ALA A 139 -9.97 -11.18 6.75
C ALA A 139 -8.62 -11.60 7.34
N ILE A 140 -8.12 -12.80 6.96
CA ILE A 140 -6.86 -13.38 7.48
C ILE A 140 -5.71 -13.34 6.45
N CYS A 141 -5.89 -12.69 5.32
CA CYS A 141 -4.89 -12.56 4.25
C CYS A 141 -3.72 -11.67 4.72
N PRO A 142 -2.45 -12.15 4.71
CA PRO A 142 -1.28 -11.33 5.04
C PRO A 142 -1.22 -10.02 4.26
N TRP A 143 -1.46 -10.08 2.96
CA TRP A 143 -1.49 -8.92 2.06
C TRP A 143 -2.50 -7.86 2.50
N SER A 144 -3.76 -8.28 2.72
CA SER A 144 -4.82 -7.37 3.15
C SER A 144 -4.55 -6.78 4.55
N ILE A 145 -4.03 -7.60 5.49
CA ILE A 145 -3.75 -7.16 6.87
C ILE A 145 -2.66 -6.11 6.87
N LEU A 146 -1.52 -6.36 6.23
CA LEU A 146 -0.38 -5.44 6.22
C LEU A 146 -0.79 -4.06 5.68
N PHE A 147 -1.42 -4.01 4.49
CA PHE A 147 -1.83 -2.74 3.88
C PHE A 147 -3.02 -2.06 4.58
N SER A 148 -3.81 -2.79 5.36
CA SER A 148 -4.85 -2.21 6.23
C SER A 148 -4.28 -1.52 7.49
N ARG A 149 -3.02 -1.79 7.82
CA ARG A 149 -2.38 -1.31 9.07
C ARG A 149 -1.31 -0.26 8.82
N THR A 150 -1.17 0.17 7.59
CA THR A 150 -0.18 1.13 7.12
C THR A 150 -0.84 2.25 6.34
N GLY A 151 -0.21 3.43 6.30
CA GLY A 151 -0.74 4.61 5.63
C GLY A 151 -0.53 4.63 4.11
N PHE A 152 -0.56 3.48 3.45
CA PHE A 152 -0.46 3.42 2.00
C PHE A 152 -1.79 3.81 1.34
N GLU A 153 -1.80 4.93 0.64
CA GLU A 153 -2.95 5.44 -0.11
C GLU A 153 -3.49 4.45 -1.16
N GLY A 154 -2.64 3.53 -1.65
CA GLY A 154 -3.02 2.48 -2.59
C GLY A 154 -4.06 1.50 -2.05
N HIS A 155 -4.11 1.27 -0.73
CA HIS A 155 -5.10 0.37 -0.12
C HIS A 155 -6.50 0.99 -0.10
N VAL A 156 -6.59 2.28 0.23
CA VAL A 156 -7.86 3.03 0.14
C VAL A 156 -8.33 3.08 -1.31
N GLY A 157 -7.40 3.30 -2.27
CA GLY A 157 -7.71 3.25 -3.71
C GLY A 157 -8.25 1.89 -4.16
N GLN A 158 -7.65 0.78 -3.70
CA GLN A 158 -8.11 -0.58 -3.98
C GLN A 158 -9.52 -0.85 -3.44
N PHE A 159 -9.82 -0.41 -2.21
CA PHE A 159 -11.16 -0.54 -1.64
C PHE A 159 -12.22 0.18 -2.49
N PHE A 160 -11.99 1.45 -2.86
CA PHE A 160 -12.94 2.19 -3.67
C PHE A 160 -13.05 1.66 -5.11
N LEU A 161 -11.98 1.10 -5.68
CA LEU A 161 -12.04 0.38 -6.96
C LEU A 161 -12.97 -0.84 -6.84
N ALA A 162 -12.79 -1.68 -5.81
CA ALA A 162 -13.63 -2.84 -5.58
C ALA A 162 -15.10 -2.44 -5.35
N LEU A 163 -15.33 -1.36 -4.58
CA LEU A 163 -16.68 -0.81 -4.34
C LEU A 163 -17.32 -0.29 -5.64
N SER A 164 -16.54 0.37 -6.50
CA SER A 164 -17.00 0.79 -7.83
C SER A 164 -17.48 -0.39 -8.68
N ILE A 165 -16.72 -1.49 -8.70
CA ILE A 165 -17.12 -2.71 -9.42
C ILE A 165 -18.35 -3.35 -8.75
N ALA A 166 -18.43 -3.36 -7.41
CA ALA A 166 -19.59 -3.86 -6.69
C ALA A 166 -20.88 -3.10 -7.05
N CYS A 167 -20.79 -1.79 -7.29
CA CYS A 167 -21.91 -0.99 -7.76
C CYS A 167 -22.46 -1.49 -9.12
N LEU A 168 -21.60 -1.94 -10.04
CA LEU A 168 -22.04 -2.49 -11.32
C LEU A 168 -22.86 -3.79 -11.13
N PHE A 169 -22.50 -4.64 -10.18
CA PHE A 169 -23.28 -5.83 -9.82
C PHE A 169 -24.56 -5.49 -9.06
N PHE A 170 -24.57 -4.38 -8.31
CA PHE A 170 -25.74 -3.95 -7.54
C PHE A 170 -26.86 -3.39 -8.44
N VAL A 171 -26.59 -3.06 -9.70
CA VAL A 171 -27.54 -2.53 -10.67
C VAL A 171 -28.79 -3.40 -10.83
N LYS A 172 -28.67 -4.72 -10.66
CA LYS A 172 -29.82 -5.65 -10.72
C LYS A 172 -30.86 -5.38 -9.62
N TYR A 173 -30.43 -4.79 -8.51
CA TYR A 173 -31.30 -4.40 -7.40
C TYR A 173 -31.74 -2.94 -7.49
N ARG A 174 -30.82 -2.05 -7.93
CA ARG A 174 -31.04 -0.59 -8.00
C ARG A 174 -30.33 0.00 -9.23
N LYS A 175 -31.07 0.46 -10.22
CA LYS A 175 -30.52 0.99 -11.48
C LYS A 175 -29.58 2.18 -11.30
N TRP A 176 -29.81 3.02 -10.30
CA TRP A 176 -28.95 4.18 -10.01
C TRP A 176 -27.51 3.80 -9.62
N ALA A 177 -27.27 2.58 -9.14
CA ALA A 177 -25.95 2.10 -8.77
C ALA A 177 -24.95 2.11 -9.95
N TRP A 178 -25.47 2.05 -11.20
CA TRP A 178 -24.66 2.21 -12.40
C TRP A 178 -23.90 3.54 -12.45
N TYR A 179 -24.53 4.61 -11.95
CA TYR A 179 -23.95 5.95 -11.93
C TYR A 179 -23.09 6.22 -10.69
N LEU A 180 -23.19 5.42 -9.65
CA LEU A 180 -22.29 5.49 -8.50
C LEU A 180 -20.91 4.85 -8.78
N SER A 181 -20.84 3.90 -9.72
CA SER A 181 -19.58 3.26 -10.09
C SER A 181 -18.49 4.28 -10.48
N PRO A 182 -18.71 5.22 -11.41
CA PRO A 182 -17.71 6.23 -11.76
C PRO A 182 -17.37 7.19 -10.61
N PHE A 183 -18.29 7.45 -9.68
CA PHE A 183 -18.01 8.25 -8.50
C PHE A 183 -16.96 7.57 -7.60
N PHE A 184 -17.19 6.30 -7.23
CA PHE A 184 -16.21 5.57 -6.43
C PHE A 184 -14.89 5.31 -7.19
N ALA A 185 -14.94 5.16 -8.50
CA ALA A 185 -13.75 5.11 -9.34
C ALA A 185 -12.94 6.41 -9.31
N ALA A 186 -13.61 7.57 -9.30
CA ALA A 186 -12.95 8.85 -9.14
C ALA A 186 -12.29 8.96 -7.76
N VAL A 187 -12.99 8.60 -6.67
CA VAL A 187 -12.40 8.56 -5.32
C VAL A 187 -11.17 7.63 -5.29
N ALA A 188 -11.24 6.46 -5.91
CA ALA A 188 -10.12 5.54 -6.03
C ALA A 188 -8.94 6.14 -6.81
N THR A 189 -9.22 6.88 -7.89
CA THR A 189 -8.22 7.58 -8.71
C THR A 189 -7.56 8.73 -7.96
N TYR A 190 -8.31 9.46 -7.15
CA TYR A 190 -7.80 10.49 -6.25
C TYR A 190 -7.13 9.93 -4.98
N SER A 191 -7.20 8.60 -4.79
CA SER A 191 -6.40 7.90 -3.78
C SER A 191 -5.09 7.39 -4.36
N TYR A 192 -5.11 6.76 -5.57
CA TYR A 192 -3.91 6.12 -6.12
C TYR A 192 -3.83 6.22 -7.65
N PHE A 193 -2.67 6.66 -8.15
CA PHE A 193 -2.47 7.00 -9.57
C PHE A 193 -2.83 5.90 -10.57
N SER A 194 -2.51 4.65 -10.28
CA SER A 194 -2.70 3.55 -11.24
C SER A 194 -4.15 3.18 -11.49
N VAL A 195 -5.04 3.49 -10.54
CA VAL A 195 -6.46 3.07 -10.59
C VAL A 195 -7.19 3.65 -11.80
N ARG A 196 -6.84 4.86 -12.25
CA ARG A 196 -7.48 5.51 -13.41
C ARG A 196 -7.44 4.66 -14.68
N PHE A 197 -6.31 3.98 -14.93
CA PHE A 197 -6.16 3.10 -16.09
C PHE A 197 -6.83 1.75 -15.86
N VAL A 198 -6.65 1.19 -14.68
CA VAL A 198 -7.23 -0.10 -14.30
C VAL A 198 -8.75 -0.04 -14.35
N TRP A 199 -9.36 1.04 -13.81
CA TRP A 199 -10.82 1.13 -13.77
C TRP A 199 -11.46 1.22 -15.16
N ILE A 200 -10.93 2.04 -16.07
CA ILE A 200 -11.52 2.21 -17.40
C ILE A 200 -11.61 0.88 -18.11
N ILE A 201 -10.51 0.13 -18.15
CA ILE A 201 -10.44 -1.17 -18.85
C ILE A 201 -11.37 -2.18 -18.15
N LEU A 202 -11.34 -2.22 -16.82
CA LEU A 202 -12.14 -3.14 -16.03
C LEU A 202 -13.64 -2.80 -16.09
N PHE A 203 -14.00 -1.52 -16.12
CA PHE A 203 -15.38 -1.06 -16.30
C PHE A 203 -15.93 -1.53 -17.65
N ILE A 204 -15.18 -1.29 -18.75
CA ILE A 204 -15.59 -1.69 -20.10
C ILE A 204 -15.82 -3.20 -20.13
N PHE A 205 -14.86 -3.99 -19.63
CA PHE A 205 -14.94 -5.44 -19.62
C PHE A 205 -16.14 -5.95 -18.79
N THR A 206 -16.29 -5.43 -17.58
CA THR A 206 -17.42 -5.78 -16.69
C THR A 206 -18.76 -5.40 -17.31
N ALA A 207 -18.85 -4.21 -17.89
CA ALA A 207 -20.07 -3.73 -18.55
C ALA A 207 -20.46 -4.63 -19.74
N LEU A 208 -19.50 -5.04 -20.58
CA LEU A 208 -19.76 -5.97 -21.69
C LEU A 208 -20.29 -7.32 -21.20
N VAL A 209 -19.75 -7.84 -20.09
CA VAL A 209 -20.25 -9.08 -19.49
C VAL A 209 -21.67 -8.91 -18.95
N LEU A 210 -21.94 -7.82 -18.21
CA LEU A 210 -23.25 -7.58 -17.58
C LEU A 210 -24.35 -7.19 -18.59
N LEU A 211 -23.99 -6.56 -19.71
CA LEU A 211 -24.90 -6.14 -20.78
C LEU A 211 -24.99 -7.13 -21.93
N LYS A 212 -24.41 -8.32 -21.80
CA LYS A 212 -24.47 -9.37 -22.80
C LYS A 212 -25.92 -9.64 -23.24
N GLY A 213 -26.16 -9.68 -24.55
CA GLY A 213 -27.49 -9.84 -25.14
C GLY A 213 -28.29 -8.56 -25.28
N SER A 214 -27.80 -7.42 -24.83
CA SER A 214 -28.41 -6.10 -25.12
C SER A 214 -28.02 -5.62 -26.52
N PRO A 215 -28.89 -4.85 -27.21
CA PRO A 215 -28.55 -4.23 -28.50
C PRO A 215 -27.32 -3.32 -28.37
N LEU A 216 -26.44 -3.30 -29.37
CA LEU A 216 -25.19 -2.52 -29.35
C LEU A 216 -25.43 -1.05 -28.99
N ARG A 217 -26.46 -0.43 -29.57
CA ARG A 217 -26.83 0.96 -29.24
C ARG A 217 -27.10 1.17 -27.74
N ALA A 218 -27.81 0.22 -27.10
CA ALA A 218 -28.10 0.29 -25.66
C ALA A 218 -26.82 0.08 -24.82
N VAL A 219 -25.92 -0.79 -25.25
CA VAL A 219 -24.62 -1.01 -24.61
C VAL A 219 -23.80 0.28 -24.65
N VAL A 220 -23.65 0.88 -25.83
CA VAL A 220 -22.89 2.13 -26.02
C VAL A 220 -23.46 3.27 -25.15
N ILE A 221 -24.78 3.49 -25.16
CA ILE A 221 -25.41 4.53 -24.34
C ILE A 221 -25.22 4.28 -22.85
N LYS A 222 -25.40 3.03 -22.38
CA LYS A 222 -25.21 2.70 -20.96
C LYS A 222 -23.74 2.85 -20.51
N MET A 223 -22.79 2.62 -21.39
CA MET A 223 -21.38 2.76 -21.07
C MET A 223 -20.89 4.20 -21.16
N SER A 224 -21.37 4.99 -22.14
CA SER A 224 -20.89 6.36 -22.36
C SER A 224 -21.19 7.29 -21.19
N VAL A 225 -22.35 7.18 -20.54
CA VAL A 225 -22.74 8.06 -19.43
C VAL A 225 -21.81 7.89 -18.21
N PRO A 226 -21.52 6.68 -17.67
CA PRO A 226 -20.54 6.54 -16.60
C PRO A 226 -19.14 6.98 -16.98
N LEU A 227 -18.68 6.70 -18.21
CA LEU A 227 -17.37 7.18 -18.68
C LEU A 227 -17.31 8.70 -18.75
N LEU A 228 -18.39 9.36 -19.20
CA LEU A 228 -18.48 10.82 -19.20
C LEU A 228 -18.49 11.39 -17.77
N ILE A 229 -19.27 10.81 -16.86
CA ILE A 229 -19.25 11.21 -15.44
C ILE A 229 -17.83 11.07 -14.87
N PHE A 230 -17.16 9.96 -15.11
CA PHE A 230 -15.79 9.75 -14.66
C PHE A 230 -14.84 10.80 -15.23
N ALA A 231 -14.91 11.06 -16.54
CA ALA A 231 -14.10 12.10 -17.19
C ALA A 231 -14.31 13.49 -16.59
N ILE A 232 -15.59 13.86 -16.32
CA ILE A 232 -15.93 15.14 -15.67
C ILE A 232 -15.34 15.20 -14.26
N LEU A 233 -15.47 14.13 -13.47
CA LEU A 233 -14.90 14.05 -12.12
C LEU A 233 -13.37 14.13 -12.08
N LEU A 234 -12.70 13.76 -13.17
CA LEU A 234 -11.24 13.87 -13.29
C LEU A 234 -10.76 15.24 -13.77
N LEU A 235 -11.64 16.14 -14.25
CA LEU A 235 -11.23 17.46 -14.74
C LEU A 235 -10.39 18.27 -13.74
N PRO A 236 -10.68 18.30 -12.42
CA PRO A 236 -9.84 19.01 -11.46
C PRO A 236 -8.41 18.46 -11.42
N LEU A 237 -8.25 17.13 -11.50
CA LEU A 237 -6.93 16.48 -11.53
C LEU A 237 -6.16 16.83 -12.80
N LEU A 238 -6.82 16.74 -13.97
CA LEU A 238 -6.21 16.99 -15.27
C LEU A 238 -5.83 18.47 -15.46
N ARG A 239 -6.56 19.39 -14.82
CA ARG A 239 -6.30 20.83 -14.83
C ARG A 239 -5.31 21.28 -13.77
N SER A 240 -4.88 20.42 -12.88
CA SER A 240 -3.90 20.77 -11.84
C SER A 240 -2.57 21.17 -12.48
N PRO A 241 -1.96 22.30 -12.08
CA PRO A 241 -0.63 22.70 -12.56
C PRO A 241 0.44 21.63 -12.30
N LEU A 242 0.26 20.82 -11.25
CA LEU A 242 1.20 19.77 -10.85
C LEU A 242 0.98 18.45 -11.60
N TYR A 243 -0.05 18.35 -12.46
CA TYR A 243 -0.39 17.07 -13.12
C TYR A 243 0.74 16.58 -14.04
N GLY A 244 1.34 17.49 -14.80
CA GLY A 244 2.45 17.18 -15.71
C GLY A 244 3.68 16.66 -14.95
N ASP A 245 4.08 17.37 -13.90
CA ASP A 245 5.27 17.05 -13.11
C ASP A 245 5.08 15.75 -12.33
N SER A 246 3.93 15.56 -11.72
CA SER A 246 3.56 14.34 -11.02
C SER A 246 3.60 13.09 -11.95
N ASN A 247 3.14 13.21 -13.19
CA ASN A 247 3.25 12.11 -14.16
C ASN A 247 4.70 11.88 -14.62
N ARG A 248 5.47 12.93 -14.87
CA ARG A 248 6.90 12.82 -15.24
C ARG A 248 7.69 12.14 -14.14
N PHE A 249 7.45 12.51 -12.88
CA PHE A 249 8.08 11.87 -11.73
C PHE A 249 7.76 10.37 -11.69
N ARG A 250 6.47 10.00 -11.73
CA ARG A 250 6.03 8.60 -11.66
C ARG A 250 6.51 7.72 -12.81
N LEU A 251 6.68 8.28 -14.00
CA LEU A 251 7.21 7.55 -15.16
C LEU A 251 8.74 7.64 -15.29
N GLY A 252 9.38 8.52 -14.52
CA GLY A 252 10.79 8.84 -14.68
C GLY A 252 11.75 8.15 -13.72
N THR A 253 11.40 8.06 -12.44
CA THR A 253 12.35 7.67 -11.40
C THR A 253 12.52 6.15 -11.25
N ASP A 254 11.43 5.36 -11.39
CA ASP A 254 11.45 3.93 -11.11
C ASP A 254 10.96 3.07 -12.29
N SER A 255 10.95 3.62 -13.52
CA SER A 255 10.34 2.96 -14.66
C SER A 255 11.38 2.32 -15.58
N ILE A 256 11.15 1.07 -15.96
CA ILE A 256 11.96 0.38 -16.99
C ILE A 256 11.86 1.06 -18.36
N LEU A 257 10.83 1.87 -18.60
CA LEU A 257 10.64 2.58 -19.88
C LEU A 257 11.68 3.67 -20.13
N LYS A 258 12.30 4.21 -19.08
CA LYS A 258 13.37 5.22 -19.15
C LYS A 258 14.72 4.68 -18.69
N ASN A 259 14.83 3.40 -18.39
CA ASN A 259 16.09 2.79 -18.00
C ASN A 259 17.05 2.75 -19.22
N GLU A 260 18.20 3.35 -19.09
CA GLU A 260 19.23 3.35 -20.14
C GLU A 260 19.90 1.98 -20.28
N ALA A 261 19.75 1.10 -19.31
CA ALA A 261 20.36 -0.24 -19.31
C ALA A 261 19.94 -1.06 -20.55
N GLN A 262 18.67 -0.99 -20.97
CA GLN A 262 18.21 -1.68 -22.19
C GLN A 262 18.80 -1.07 -23.45
N GLY A 263 19.03 0.25 -23.49
CA GLY A 263 19.73 0.93 -24.57
C GLY A 263 21.18 0.47 -24.67
N THR A 264 21.90 0.46 -23.55
CA THR A 264 23.29 -0.01 -23.45
C THR A 264 23.37 -1.48 -23.85
N GLN A 265 22.49 -2.34 -23.32
CA GLN A 265 22.46 -3.77 -23.66
C GLN A 265 22.16 -4.01 -25.15
N SER A 266 21.24 -3.23 -25.74
CA SER A 266 20.95 -3.26 -27.17
C SER A 266 22.18 -2.96 -27.99
N ASN A 267 22.94 -1.91 -27.64
CA ASN A 267 24.16 -1.52 -28.34
C ASN A 267 25.24 -2.60 -28.24
N VAL A 268 25.47 -3.15 -27.03
CA VAL A 268 26.42 -4.25 -26.83
C VAL A 268 26.06 -5.48 -27.66
N TYR A 269 24.82 -5.92 -27.68
CA TYR A 269 24.40 -7.08 -28.48
C TYR A 269 24.57 -6.85 -29.97
N ARG A 270 24.28 -5.63 -30.47
CA ARG A 270 24.46 -5.28 -31.88
C ARG A 270 25.93 -5.23 -32.26
N GLU A 271 26.78 -4.67 -31.41
CA GLU A 271 28.22 -4.65 -31.62
C GLU A 271 28.81 -6.09 -31.67
N MET A 272 28.40 -6.96 -30.75
CA MET A 272 28.80 -8.36 -30.70
C MET A 272 28.36 -9.16 -31.93
N SER A 273 27.23 -8.80 -32.56
CA SER A 273 26.64 -9.51 -33.71
C SER A 273 27.06 -8.92 -35.07
N GLY A 274 27.82 -7.81 -35.10
CA GLY A 274 28.30 -7.17 -36.32
C GLY A 274 27.45 -6.02 -36.84
N ASP A 275 26.50 -5.51 -36.06
CA ASP A 275 25.63 -4.36 -36.34
C ASP A 275 24.88 -4.38 -37.69
N SER A 276 24.49 -5.56 -38.14
CA SER A 276 23.71 -5.73 -39.36
C SER A 276 22.30 -5.12 -39.23
N LYS A 277 21.59 -4.96 -40.40
CA LYS A 277 20.20 -4.52 -40.39
C LYS A 277 19.27 -5.49 -39.63
N VAL A 278 19.60 -6.77 -39.64
CA VAL A 278 18.87 -7.82 -38.91
C VAL A 278 19.08 -7.68 -37.41
N ASP A 279 20.31 -7.37 -36.97
CA ASP A 279 20.63 -7.17 -35.55
C ASP A 279 19.88 -5.96 -34.98
N LYS A 280 19.70 -4.89 -35.77
CA LYS A 280 18.91 -3.71 -35.39
C LYS A 280 17.43 -4.02 -35.14
N ILE A 281 16.90 -5.10 -35.74
CA ILE A 281 15.53 -5.58 -35.48
C ILE A 281 15.49 -6.46 -34.24
N PHE A 282 16.34 -7.49 -34.17
CA PHE A 282 16.30 -8.49 -33.08
C PHE A 282 16.82 -7.96 -31.74
N TYR A 283 17.79 -7.06 -31.75
CA TYR A 283 18.36 -6.43 -30.56
C TYR A 283 17.89 -4.99 -30.34
N HIS A 284 16.74 -4.60 -30.91
CA HIS A 284 16.19 -3.27 -30.70
C HIS A 284 15.79 -3.09 -29.23
N ARG A 285 16.13 -1.93 -28.63
CA ARG A 285 15.85 -1.64 -27.21
C ARG A 285 14.39 -1.85 -26.81
N MET A 286 13.43 -1.58 -27.70
CA MET A 286 12.01 -1.78 -27.42
C MET A 286 11.66 -3.26 -27.22
N TRP A 287 12.32 -4.16 -27.90
CA TRP A 287 12.15 -5.60 -27.69
C TRP A 287 12.68 -6.04 -26.31
N LEU A 288 13.86 -5.55 -25.93
CA LEU A 288 14.44 -5.81 -24.61
C LEU A 288 13.56 -5.24 -23.49
N THR A 289 13.05 -4.01 -23.66
CA THR A 289 12.08 -3.41 -22.74
C THR A 289 10.78 -4.21 -22.65
N ALA A 290 10.22 -4.67 -23.78
CA ALA A 290 9.03 -5.50 -23.79
C ALA A 290 9.24 -6.85 -23.09
N ARG A 291 10.41 -7.49 -23.32
CA ARG A 291 10.82 -8.71 -22.63
C ARG A 291 10.90 -8.50 -21.12
N GLU A 292 11.47 -7.38 -20.66
CA GLU A 292 11.58 -7.07 -19.25
C GLU A 292 10.21 -6.77 -18.63
N LEU A 293 9.34 -6.01 -19.32
CA LEU A 293 7.94 -5.81 -18.93
C LEU A 293 7.21 -7.14 -18.72
N PHE A 294 7.36 -8.06 -19.67
CA PHE A 294 6.76 -9.39 -19.56
C PHE A 294 7.34 -10.21 -18.42
N THR A 295 8.65 -10.13 -18.21
CA THR A 295 9.34 -10.78 -17.07
C THR A 295 8.81 -10.25 -15.76
N ASN A 296 8.72 -8.92 -15.60
CA ASN A 296 8.18 -8.28 -14.41
C ASN A 296 6.71 -8.61 -14.18
N TYR A 297 5.93 -8.64 -15.27
CA TYR A 297 4.54 -9.06 -15.20
C TYR A 297 4.41 -10.51 -14.69
N SER A 298 5.24 -11.41 -15.20
CA SER A 298 5.25 -12.83 -14.81
C SER A 298 5.67 -13.01 -13.34
N LYS A 299 6.63 -12.21 -12.84
CA LYS A 299 7.00 -12.24 -11.41
C LYS A 299 5.81 -11.91 -10.51
N ASN A 300 4.97 -10.93 -10.88
CA ASN A 300 3.79 -10.56 -10.10
C ASN A 300 2.65 -11.61 -10.16
N THR A 301 2.70 -12.57 -11.09
CA THR A 301 1.76 -13.70 -11.16
C THR A 301 2.30 -15.00 -10.56
N SER A 302 3.56 -15.01 -10.14
CA SER A 302 4.23 -16.23 -9.68
C SER A 302 3.63 -16.78 -8.39
N LEU A 303 3.59 -18.11 -8.27
CA LEU A 303 3.15 -18.79 -7.05
C LEU A 303 4.05 -18.47 -5.85
N SER A 304 5.33 -18.20 -6.10
CA SER A 304 6.25 -17.76 -5.07
C SER A 304 5.79 -16.44 -4.46
N PHE A 305 5.49 -15.45 -5.29
CA PHE A 305 4.97 -14.16 -4.84
C PHE A 305 3.63 -14.29 -4.14
N LEU A 306 2.71 -15.08 -4.69
CA LEU A 306 1.36 -15.20 -4.15
C LEU A 306 1.29 -16.00 -2.84
N PHE A 307 2.08 -17.10 -2.69
CA PHE A 307 1.85 -18.07 -1.61
C PHE A 307 3.09 -18.44 -0.79
N LEU A 308 4.32 -18.08 -1.20
CA LEU A 308 5.53 -18.53 -0.54
C LEU A 308 6.35 -17.40 0.07
N SER A 309 6.88 -16.49 -0.75
CA SER A 309 7.86 -15.50 -0.33
C SER A 309 7.32 -14.06 -0.26
N GLY A 310 6.26 -13.74 -1.02
CA GLY A 310 5.70 -12.39 -1.07
C GLY A 310 6.63 -11.34 -1.68
N ASP A 311 6.47 -10.10 -1.25
CA ASP A 311 7.30 -8.96 -1.65
C ASP A 311 8.60 -8.93 -0.81
N PRO A 312 9.77 -8.81 -1.43
CA PRO A 312 11.04 -8.72 -0.70
C PRO A 312 11.21 -7.41 0.08
N ASN A 313 10.45 -6.37 -0.26
CA ASN A 313 10.46 -5.12 0.48
C ASN A 313 9.67 -5.29 1.79
N LEU A 314 10.36 -5.16 2.93
CA LEU A 314 9.75 -5.36 4.25
C LEU A 314 8.64 -4.35 4.61
N ARG A 315 8.47 -3.27 3.86
CA ARG A 315 7.29 -2.39 3.97
C ARG A 315 6.05 -2.94 3.27
N HIS A 316 6.22 -3.90 2.35
CA HIS A 316 5.15 -4.47 1.52
C HIS A 316 4.87 -5.94 1.82
N GLY A 317 5.70 -6.57 2.63
CA GLY A 317 5.61 -7.97 3.02
C GLY A 317 6.36 -8.24 4.32
N THR A 318 6.14 -9.41 4.93
CA THR A 318 6.85 -9.82 6.14
C THR A 318 8.24 -10.42 5.84
N GLY A 319 8.54 -10.68 4.57
CA GLY A 319 9.73 -11.41 4.12
C GLY A 319 9.71 -12.92 4.43
N LYS A 320 8.60 -13.45 4.99
CA LYS A 320 8.45 -14.86 5.40
C LYS A 320 7.19 -15.53 4.85
N GLU A 321 6.21 -14.75 4.44
CA GLU A 321 4.91 -15.23 3.97
C GLU A 321 4.62 -14.69 2.58
N GLY A 322 3.89 -15.48 1.77
CA GLY A 322 3.31 -15.00 0.53
C GLY A 322 2.21 -13.95 0.77
N LEU A 323 1.66 -13.41 -0.30
CA LEU A 323 0.53 -12.49 -0.23
C LEU A 323 -0.70 -13.15 0.41
N PHE A 324 -0.89 -14.44 0.16
CA PHE A 324 -1.91 -15.30 0.77
C PHE A 324 -1.23 -16.40 1.59
N LEU A 325 -1.90 -16.91 2.62
CA LEU A 325 -1.42 -18.05 3.38
C LEU A 325 -1.26 -19.28 2.47
N LEU A 326 -0.18 -20.03 2.64
CA LEU A 326 0.16 -21.19 1.80
C LEU A 326 -0.99 -22.21 1.71
N VAL A 327 -1.74 -22.41 2.79
CA VAL A 327 -2.90 -23.30 2.83
C VAL A 327 -3.97 -22.98 1.79
N PHE A 328 -4.00 -21.76 1.27
CA PHE A 328 -4.98 -21.33 0.27
C PHE A 328 -4.58 -21.67 -1.17
N MET A 329 -3.34 -22.08 -1.44
CA MET A 329 -2.87 -22.41 -2.77
C MET A 329 -3.71 -23.53 -3.46
N PRO A 330 -4.04 -24.66 -2.83
CA PRO A 330 -4.89 -25.68 -3.47
C PRO A 330 -6.30 -25.15 -3.79
N PHE A 331 -6.86 -24.29 -2.94
CA PHE A 331 -8.19 -23.70 -3.15
C PHE A 331 -8.19 -22.65 -4.26
N PHE A 332 -7.09 -21.95 -4.48
CA PHE A 332 -6.93 -21.08 -5.65
C PHE A 332 -7.07 -21.87 -6.94
N PHE A 333 -6.38 -22.99 -7.09
CA PHE A 333 -6.49 -23.85 -8.27
C PHE A 333 -7.87 -24.48 -8.39
N LEU A 334 -8.42 -25.01 -7.29
CA LEU A 334 -9.75 -25.63 -7.29
C LEU A 334 -10.85 -24.64 -7.73
N GLY A 335 -10.82 -23.41 -7.19
CA GLY A 335 -11.79 -22.38 -7.56
C GLY A 335 -11.62 -21.90 -9.01
N THR A 336 -10.36 -21.75 -9.44
CA THR A 336 -10.03 -21.37 -10.83
C THR A 336 -10.55 -22.40 -11.83
N VAL A 337 -10.24 -23.69 -11.64
CA VAL A 337 -10.70 -24.78 -12.49
C VAL A 337 -12.23 -24.91 -12.49
N ALA A 338 -12.83 -24.83 -11.30
CA ALA A 338 -14.29 -24.93 -11.18
C ALA A 338 -15.02 -23.81 -11.91
N LEU A 339 -14.52 -22.57 -11.86
CA LEU A 339 -15.09 -21.46 -12.61
C LEU A 339 -14.86 -21.63 -14.13
N PHE A 340 -13.68 -22.05 -14.54
CA PHE A 340 -13.40 -22.30 -15.95
C PHE A 340 -14.35 -23.31 -16.55
N VAL A 341 -14.60 -24.44 -15.86
CA VAL A 341 -15.47 -25.52 -16.34
C VAL A 341 -16.94 -25.12 -16.27
N ARG A 342 -17.37 -24.50 -15.16
CA ARG A 342 -18.81 -24.30 -14.90
C ARG A 342 -19.32 -22.92 -15.28
N LYS A 343 -18.48 -21.88 -15.25
CA LYS A 343 -18.87 -20.45 -15.29
C LYS A 343 -17.82 -19.60 -16.03
N ARG A 344 -17.54 -19.95 -17.29
CA ARG A 344 -16.48 -19.32 -18.10
C ARG A 344 -16.51 -17.79 -18.10
N GLU A 345 -17.70 -17.19 -18.14
CA GLU A 345 -17.81 -15.72 -18.18
C GLU A 345 -17.32 -15.07 -16.88
N VAL A 346 -17.62 -15.66 -15.70
CA VAL A 346 -17.08 -15.18 -14.42
C VAL A 346 -15.59 -15.46 -14.35
N PHE A 347 -15.16 -16.62 -14.81
CA PHE A 347 -13.74 -16.95 -14.89
C PHE A 347 -12.97 -15.87 -15.67
N PHE A 348 -13.41 -15.58 -16.90
CA PHE A 348 -12.75 -14.56 -17.73
C PHE A 348 -12.84 -13.15 -17.12
N LEU A 349 -13.94 -12.81 -16.45
CA LEU A 349 -14.08 -11.54 -15.74
C LEU A 349 -13.05 -11.41 -14.62
N LEU A 350 -12.92 -12.43 -13.77
CA LEU A 350 -11.97 -12.39 -12.64
C LEU A 350 -10.53 -12.49 -13.10
N VAL A 351 -10.22 -13.29 -14.12
CA VAL A 351 -8.90 -13.36 -14.74
C VAL A 351 -8.54 -12.01 -15.38
N ALA A 352 -9.46 -11.42 -16.14
CA ALA A 352 -9.24 -10.10 -16.72
C ALA A 352 -8.98 -9.04 -15.64
N TRP A 353 -9.78 -9.05 -14.55
CA TRP A 353 -9.53 -8.15 -13.42
C TRP A 353 -8.14 -8.35 -12.83
N TRP A 354 -7.78 -9.61 -12.52
CA TRP A 354 -6.45 -9.93 -12.00
C TRP A 354 -5.34 -9.43 -12.94
N LEU A 355 -5.40 -9.78 -14.23
CA LEU A 355 -4.38 -9.44 -15.20
C LEU A 355 -4.29 -7.92 -15.45
N ILE A 356 -5.42 -7.20 -15.56
CA ILE A 356 -5.44 -5.74 -15.71
C ILE A 356 -4.87 -5.04 -14.47
N ALA A 357 -5.17 -5.54 -13.28
CA ALA A 357 -4.68 -4.99 -12.02
C ALA A 357 -3.13 -5.05 -11.89
N LEU A 358 -2.47 -5.99 -12.57
CA LEU A 358 -1.02 -6.17 -12.54
C LEU A 358 -0.27 -5.29 -13.55
N LEU A 359 -0.94 -4.69 -14.55
CA LEU A 359 -0.28 -3.85 -15.55
C LEU A 359 0.58 -2.73 -14.92
N PRO A 360 0.10 -1.98 -13.90
CA PRO A 360 0.91 -0.95 -13.27
C PRO A 360 2.09 -1.49 -12.45
N ALA A 361 2.02 -2.76 -12.01
CA ALA A 361 3.07 -3.39 -11.21
C ALA A 361 4.24 -3.94 -12.05
N SER A 362 4.06 -4.04 -13.38
CA SER A 362 5.11 -4.54 -14.29
C SER A 362 6.07 -3.46 -14.77
N VAL A 363 5.70 -2.18 -14.64
CA VAL A 363 6.49 -1.03 -15.13
C VAL A 363 7.70 -0.69 -14.25
N PRO A 364 7.65 -0.81 -12.90
CA PRO A 364 8.78 -0.48 -12.04
C PRO A 364 9.97 -1.42 -12.19
N LEU A 365 11.16 -0.90 -11.85
CA LEU A 365 12.40 -1.68 -11.77
C LEU A 365 12.33 -2.75 -10.65
N ASN A 366 11.76 -2.37 -9.50
CA ASN A 366 11.63 -3.26 -8.35
C ASN A 366 10.36 -4.11 -8.46
N THR A 367 10.48 -5.36 -8.87
CA THR A 367 9.40 -6.35 -9.00
C THR A 367 9.83 -7.71 -8.45
N PRO A 368 8.89 -8.50 -7.85
CA PRO A 368 7.44 -8.24 -7.74
C PRO A 368 7.12 -7.15 -6.71
N HIS A 369 5.91 -6.54 -6.80
CA HIS A 369 5.57 -5.37 -6.00
C HIS A 369 4.14 -5.44 -5.45
N ALA A 370 3.98 -5.75 -4.16
CA ALA A 370 2.69 -6.02 -3.53
C ALA A 370 1.75 -4.80 -3.50
N LEU A 371 2.26 -3.58 -3.23
CA LEU A 371 1.44 -2.38 -3.23
C LEU A 371 0.83 -2.08 -4.61
N ARG A 372 1.64 -2.18 -5.66
CA ARG A 372 1.20 -1.87 -7.03
C ARG A 372 0.29 -2.94 -7.62
N SER A 373 0.38 -4.19 -7.11
CA SER A 373 -0.48 -5.32 -7.47
C SER A 373 -1.79 -5.38 -6.68
N LEU A 374 -1.98 -4.52 -5.68
CA LEU A 374 -3.03 -4.63 -4.65
C LEU A 374 -4.46 -4.67 -5.21
N ASN A 375 -4.69 -4.08 -6.39
CA ASN A 375 -5.98 -4.15 -7.08
C ASN A 375 -6.39 -5.58 -7.50
N ALA A 376 -5.46 -6.57 -7.46
CA ALA A 376 -5.72 -7.98 -7.71
C ALA A 376 -6.19 -8.75 -6.47
N LEU A 377 -6.16 -8.16 -5.28
CA LEU A 377 -6.53 -8.81 -4.02
C LEU A 377 -7.93 -9.45 -4.08
N VAL A 378 -8.93 -8.68 -4.53
CA VAL A 378 -10.33 -9.14 -4.53
C VAL A 378 -10.57 -10.30 -5.49
N PRO A 379 -10.22 -10.22 -6.80
CA PRO A 379 -10.46 -11.35 -7.72
C PRO A 379 -9.72 -12.61 -7.30
N LEU A 380 -8.48 -12.52 -6.81
CA LEU A 380 -7.74 -13.68 -6.31
C LEU A 380 -8.40 -14.29 -5.06
N SER A 381 -8.87 -13.46 -4.13
CA SER A 381 -9.60 -13.91 -2.95
C SER A 381 -10.92 -14.60 -3.31
N ILE A 382 -11.59 -14.17 -4.39
CA ILE A 382 -12.81 -14.82 -4.88
C ILE A 382 -12.48 -16.21 -5.43
N PHE A 383 -11.41 -16.40 -6.21
CA PHE A 383 -10.98 -17.73 -6.65
C PHE A 383 -10.74 -18.67 -5.46
N ILE A 384 -9.99 -18.21 -4.46
CA ILE A 384 -9.68 -19.00 -3.25
C ILE A 384 -10.97 -19.32 -2.48
N GLY A 385 -11.80 -18.30 -2.22
CA GLY A 385 -13.05 -18.46 -1.48
C GLY A 385 -14.05 -19.41 -2.15
N LEU A 386 -14.10 -19.38 -3.49
CA LEU A 386 -14.90 -20.35 -4.27
C LEU A 386 -14.35 -21.77 -4.17
N GLY A 387 -13.02 -21.94 -4.24
CA GLY A 387 -12.38 -23.23 -4.03
C GLY A 387 -12.68 -23.82 -2.65
N LEU A 388 -12.59 -22.98 -1.61
CA LEU A 388 -12.96 -23.37 -0.25
C LEU A 388 -14.46 -23.71 -0.14
N SER A 389 -15.31 -22.95 -0.81
CA SER A 389 -16.75 -23.24 -0.84
C SER A 389 -17.09 -24.60 -1.46
N ILE A 390 -16.32 -25.02 -2.45
CA ILE A 390 -16.47 -26.33 -3.07
C ILE A 390 -16.18 -27.44 -2.06
N LEU A 391 -15.06 -27.35 -1.34
CA LEU A 391 -14.74 -28.31 -0.27
C LEU A 391 -15.88 -28.43 0.74
N LEU A 392 -16.45 -27.32 1.18
CA LEU A 392 -17.50 -27.27 2.19
C LEU A 392 -18.87 -27.78 1.70
N THR A 393 -19.12 -27.71 0.38
CA THR A 393 -20.41 -28.09 -0.24
C THR A 393 -20.36 -29.42 -0.99
N HIS A 394 -19.16 -30.03 -1.13
CA HIS A 394 -19.00 -31.31 -1.81
C HIS A 394 -19.82 -32.43 -1.14
N GLU A 395 -20.41 -33.27 -1.97
CA GLU A 395 -21.09 -34.49 -1.54
C GLU A 395 -20.06 -35.61 -1.35
N TYR A 396 -19.71 -35.88 -0.10
CA TYR A 396 -18.73 -36.90 0.24
C TYR A 396 -19.39 -38.29 0.29
N THR A 397 -18.63 -39.31 -0.11
CA THR A 397 -19.06 -40.71 -0.06
C THR A 397 -19.29 -41.20 1.37
N SER A 398 -18.60 -40.65 2.36
CA SER A 398 -18.81 -40.98 3.78
C SER A 398 -18.81 -39.73 4.67
N LYS A 399 -19.55 -39.79 5.77
CA LYS A 399 -19.57 -38.73 6.79
C LYS A 399 -18.19 -38.55 7.46
N THR A 400 -17.49 -39.66 7.65
CA THR A 400 -16.13 -39.67 8.21
C THR A 400 -15.16 -38.95 7.33
N LEU A 401 -15.15 -39.23 6.02
CA LEU A 401 -14.29 -38.52 5.06
C LEU A 401 -14.60 -37.01 5.03
N LYS A 402 -15.88 -36.64 5.03
CA LYS A 402 -16.31 -35.24 5.12
C LYS A 402 -15.76 -34.56 6.38
N PHE A 403 -15.92 -35.22 7.53
CA PHE A 403 -15.43 -34.69 8.81
C PHE A 403 -13.92 -34.46 8.79
N PHE A 404 -13.13 -35.46 8.40
CA PHE A 404 -11.69 -35.35 8.33
C PHE A 404 -11.21 -34.29 7.33
N SER A 405 -11.84 -34.19 6.15
CA SER A 405 -11.48 -33.18 5.16
C SER A 405 -11.73 -31.77 5.66
N ILE A 406 -12.89 -31.51 6.29
CA ILE A 406 -13.23 -30.18 6.82
C ILE A 406 -12.36 -29.86 8.05
N PHE A 407 -12.18 -30.85 8.95
CA PHE A 407 -11.36 -30.68 10.15
C PHE A 407 -9.90 -30.38 9.82
N SER A 408 -9.28 -31.15 8.93
CA SER A 408 -7.89 -30.93 8.49
C SER A 408 -7.73 -29.55 7.82
N CYS A 409 -8.67 -29.17 6.96
CA CYS A 409 -8.67 -27.86 6.35
C CYS A 409 -8.76 -26.73 7.39
N ALA A 410 -9.71 -26.83 8.34
CA ALA A 410 -9.88 -25.86 9.41
C ALA A 410 -8.65 -25.79 10.31
N PHE A 411 -8.08 -26.93 10.68
CA PHE A 411 -6.84 -27.01 11.46
C PHE A 411 -5.68 -26.30 10.75
N LEU A 412 -5.47 -26.59 9.47
CA LEU A 412 -4.40 -25.93 8.69
C LEU A 412 -4.63 -24.43 8.55
N ILE A 413 -5.87 -23.98 8.31
CA ILE A 413 -6.18 -22.54 8.26
C ILE A 413 -5.85 -21.89 9.61
N VAL A 414 -6.26 -22.49 10.73
CA VAL A 414 -5.96 -21.98 12.07
C VAL A 414 -4.44 -21.96 12.33
N PHE A 415 -3.74 -23.05 11.98
CA PHE A 415 -2.29 -23.16 12.16
C PHE A 415 -1.53 -22.08 11.38
N PHE A 416 -1.79 -21.92 10.07
CA PHE A 416 -1.11 -20.92 9.26
C PHE A 416 -1.49 -19.49 9.66
N THR A 417 -2.74 -19.26 10.09
CA THR A 417 -3.17 -17.96 10.62
C THR A 417 -2.46 -17.64 11.94
N ALA A 418 -2.36 -18.61 12.85
CA ALA A 418 -1.63 -18.43 14.11
C ALA A 418 -0.13 -18.19 13.88
N LYS A 419 0.48 -18.96 12.96
CA LYS A 419 1.88 -18.73 12.54
C LYS A 419 2.07 -17.33 12.00
N PHE A 420 1.25 -16.89 11.05
CA PHE A 420 1.31 -15.54 10.51
C PHE A 420 1.09 -14.48 11.59
N THR A 421 0.16 -14.70 12.53
CA THR A 421 -0.07 -13.78 13.65
C THR A 421 1.18 -13.63 14.51
N PHE A 422 1.84 -14.72 14.84
CA PHE A 422 3.10 -14.70 15.57
C PHE A 422 4.19 -13.98 14.79
N ASP A 423 4.38 -14.34 13.51
CA ASP A 423 5.37 -13.70 12.64
C ASP A 423 5.11 -12.19 12.51
N TYR A 424 3.87 -11.77 12.31
CA TYR A 424 3.52 -10.37 12.07
C TYR A 424 3.58 -9.50 13.33
N PHE A 425 3.08 -9.99 14.48
CA PHE A 425 3.00 -9.17 15.69
C PHE A 425 4.23 -9.26 16.59
N ILE A 426 5.05 -10.31 16.44
CA ILE A 426 6.22 -10.56 17.30
C ILE A 426 7.52 -10.42 16.54
N LEU A 427 7.70 -11.13 15.41
CA LEU A 427 8.98 -11.18 14.71
C LEU A 427 9.16 -10.04 13.69
N TYR A 428 8.10 -9.70 12.96
CA TYR A 428 8.17 -8.70 11.90
C TYR A 428 8.59 -7.31 12.40
N PRO A 429 8.11 -6.78 13.55
CA PRO A 429 8.54 -5.49 14.05
C PRO A 429 10.06 -5.41 14.20
N ALA A 430 10.69 -6.45 14.75
CA ALA A 430 12.14 -6.55 14.89
C ALA A 430 12.87 -6.58 13.54
N ASN A 431 12.43 -7.46 12.64
CA ASN A 431 13.06 -7.66 11.35
C ASN A 431 12.91 -6.47 10.41
N SER A 432 11.84 -5.69 10.55
CA SER A 432 11.51 -4.57 9.67
C SER A 432 11.84 -3.20 10.26
N ALA A 433 12.35 -3.11 11.48
CA ALA A 433 12.58 -1.86 12.22
C ALA A 433 13.29 -0.78 11.38
N ALA A 434 14.40 -1.13 10.73
CA ALA A 434 15.16 -0.21 9.87
C ALA A 434 14.34 0.27 8.65
N SER A 435 13.45 -0.58 8.10
CA SER A 435 12.59 -0.23 6.97
C SER A 435 11.48 0.75 7.35
N TRP A 436 11.15 0.84 8.64
CA TRP A 436 10.11 1.69 9.21
C TRP A 436 10.68 2.87 10.00
N GLN A 437 11.96 3.25 9.78
CA GLN A 437 12.62 4.36 10.46
C GLN A 437 12.45 4.33 11.98
N ASN A 438 12.62 3.14 12.59
CA ASN A 438 12.55 2.98 14.04
C ASN A 438 13.50 3.95 14.75
N GLY A 439 13.04 4.57 15.84
CA GLY A 439 13.82 5.52 16.62
C GLY A 439 13.81 6.97 16.10
N TYR A 440 13.33 7.26 14.87
CA TYR A 440 13.35 8.64 14.35
C TYR A 440 12.40 9.57 15.11
N THR A 441 11.19 9.10 15.44
CA THR A 441 10.23 9.87 16.25
C THR A 441 10.80 10.15 17.64
N GLN A 442 11.38 9.13 18.30
CA GLN A 442 11.98 9.25 19.61
C GLN A 442 13.18 10.19 19.60
N LEU A 443 14.03 10.12 18.56
CA LEU A 443 15.13 11.07 18.39
C LEU A 443 14.61 12.50 18.27
N ALA A 444 13.62 12.76 17.40
CA ALA A 444 13.08 14.10 17.24
C ALA A 444 12.49 14.65 18.55
N GLN A 445 11.72 13.85 19.28
CA GLN A 445 11.14 14.23 20.58
C GLN A 445 12.23 14.53 21.62
N GLN A 446 13.24 13.67 21.74
CA GLN A 446 14.34 13.90 22.70
C GLN A 446 15.17 15.13 22.35
N LEU A 447 15.40 15.39 21.05
CA LEU A 447 16.07 16.61 20.61
C LEU A 447 15.31 17.87 21.05
N TYR A 448 13.98 17.90 20.95
CA TYR A 448 13.17 19.01 21.45
C TYR A 448 13.17 19.10 22.98
N ASN A 449 13.23 17.99 23.69
CA ASN A 449 13.23 17.96 25.15
C ASN A 449 14.57 18.42 25.76
N HIS A 450 15.69 18.15 25.11
CA HIS A 450 17.03 18.45 25.62
C HIS A 450 17.58 19.78 25.12
N LYS A 451 17.09 20.33 23.98
CA LYS A 451 17.56 21.62 23.50
C LYS A 451 17.02 22.76 24.35
N SER A 452 17.88 23.73 24.67
CA SER A 452 17.46 25.03 25.19
C SER A 452 16.90 25.92 24.06
N ASP A 453 16.15 26.99 24.42
CA ASP A 453 15.47 27.85 23.41
C ASP A 453 16.43 28.59 22.45
N GLN A 454 17.69 28.72 22.80
CA GLN A 454 18.70 29.42 21.98
C GLN A 454 19.78 28.50 21.42
N GLU A 455 19.70 27.20 21.69
CA GLU A 455 20.73 26.24 21.32
C GLU A 455 20.53 25.68 19.91
N THR A 456 21.60 25.65 19.11
CA THR A 456 21.63 24.96 17.83
C THR A 456 22.11 23.52 18.02
N VAL A 457 21.31 22.56 17.58
CA VAL A 457 21.64 21.15 17.63
C VAL A 457 22.32 20.74 16.32
N THR A 458 23.47 20.09 16.41
CA THR A 458 24.15 19.52 15.25
C THR A 458 23.74 18.05 15.07
N ILE A 459 23.25 17.69 13.90
CA ILE A 459 22.84 16.33 13.55
C ILE A 459 23.85 15.77 12.53
N LEU A 460 24.54 14.68 12.90
CA LEU A 460 25.37 13.94 11.94
C LEU A 460 24.48 13.37 10.83
N PRO A 461 24.78 13.64 9.55
CA PRO A 461 23.91 13.24 8.45
C PRO A 461 23.73 11.71 8.37
N PHE A 462 22.49 11.23 8.36
CA PHE A 462 22.15 9.82 8.24
C PHE A 462 20.96 9.56 7.28
N ASP A 463 20.00 10.48 7.18
CA ASP A 463 18.89 10.43 6.23
C ASP A 463 18.46 11.86 5.89
N ASP A 464 18.51 12.23 4.62
CA ASP A 464 18.13 13.57 4.12
C ASP A 464 16.67 13.93 4.42
N ARG A 465 15.83 12.95 4.78
CA ARG A 465 14.39 13.12 5.08
C ARG A 465 14.09 13.24 6.57
N PHE A 466 15.07 13.17 7.46
CA PHE A 466 14.83 13.24 8.90
C PHE A 466 14.17 14.56 9.34
N TYR A 467 14.31 15.62 8.56
CA TYR A 467 13.59 16.89 8.79
C TYR A 467 12.06 16.71 8.87
N LEU A 468 11.48 15.68 8.25
CA LEU A 468 10.03 15.40 8.33
C LEU A 468 9.61 15.09 9.78
N TRP A 469 10.40 14.31 10.52
CA TRP A 469 10.15 14.03 11.94
C TRP A 469 10.34 15.26 12.81
N LEU A 470 11.34 16.09 12.52
CA LEU A 470 11.48 17.37 13.20
C LEU A 470 10.29 18.30 12.96
N MET A 471 9.74 18.32 11.75
CA MET A 471 8.51 19.06 11.44
C MET A 471 7.29 18.49 12.16
N ALA A 472 7.17 17.18 12.20
CA ALA A 472 6.02 16.50 12.80
C ALA A 472 5.96 16.68 14.31
N GLU A 473 7.09 16.51 14.99
CA GLU A 473 7.20 16.60 16.46
C GLU A 473 7.40 18.05 16.97
N GLY A 474 8.01 18.92 16.17
CA GLY A 474 8.29 20.31 16.54
C GLY A 474 7.15 21.29 16.28
N PRO A 475 7.36 22.58 16.53
CA PRO A 475 6.35 23.63 16.38
C PRO A 475 6.11 24.08 14.93
N TYR A 476 6.77 23.47 13.95
CA TYR A 476 6.77 23.93 12.57
C TYR A 476 5.47 23.64 11.84
N THR A 477 5.15 24.53 10.90
CA THR A 477 4.00 24.47 10.01
C THR A 477 4.45 24.55 8.53
N GLY A 478 3.54 24.40 7.60
CA GLY A 478 3.82 24.59 6.19
C GLY A 478 4.29 26.00 5.84
N LYS A 479 3.92 27.03 6.63
CA LYS A 479 4.42 28.40 6.45
C LYS A 479 5.92 28.48 6.71
N ASP A 480 6.38 27.86 7.80
CA ASP A 480 7.80 27.83 8.15
C ASP A 480 8.59 27.06 7.10
N PHE A 481 8.14 25.86 6.75
CA PHE A 481 8.76 25.04 5.71
C PHE A 481 8.86 25.75 4.36
N HIS A 482 7.83 26.50 3.96
CA HIS A 482 7.84 27.26 2.71
C HIS A 482 8.97 28.30 2.63
N THR A 483 9.40 28.84 3.76
CA THR A 483 10.46 29.85 3.80
C THR A 483 11.87 29.29 3.67
N TRP A 484 12.10 28.03 4.11
CA TRP A 484 13.45 27.46 4.17
C TRP A 484 13.65 26.17 3.33
N LYS A 485 12.63 25.68 2.63
CA LYS A 485 12.77 24.53 1.73
C LYS A 485 13.70 24.82 0.53
N THR A 486 14.49 23.82 0.14
CA THR A 486 15.31 23.81 -1.07
C THR A 486 14.61 23.09 -2.22
N GLN A 487 15.09 23.26 -3.46
CA GLN A 487 14.50 22.57 -4.63
C GLN A 487 14.74 21.05 -4.60
N ASP A 488 15.87 20.63 -4.08
CA ASP A 488 16.28 19.21 -3.98
C ASP A 488 15.88 18.55 -2.67
N TYR A 489 15.21 19.28 -1.78
CA TYR A 489 14.82 18.81 -0.42
C TYR A 489 16.00 18.36 0.43
N LYS A 490 17.21 18.88 0.17
CA LYS A 490 18.39 18.69 1.02
C LYS A 490 18.58 19.90 1.90
N PHE A 491 18.54 19.67 3.19
CA PHE A 491 18.65 20.73 4.18
C PHE A 491 19.98 20.61 4.91
N ASN A 492 20.83 21.65 4.80
CA ASN A 492 22.02 21.76 5.64
C ASN A 492 21.68 22.40 6.99
N THR A 493 20.68 23.30 7.01
CA THR A 493 20.23 23.99 8.22
C THR A 493 18.73 24.23 8.13
N ILE A 494 18.03 23.94 9.21
CA ILE A 494 16.66 24.38 9.50
C ILE A 494 16.68 25.07 10.86
N PRO A 495 15.66 25.85 11.27
CA PRO A 495 15.69 26.52 12.57
C PRO A 495 16.04 25.54 13.69
N TYR A 496 17.03 25.88 14.50
CA TYR A 496 17.60 25.11 15.62
C TYR A 496 18.37 23.84 15.25
N PHE A 497 18.43 23.39 13.99
CA PHE A 497 19.09 22.15 13.60
C PHE A 497 20.01 22.36 12.41
N THR A 498 21.25 21.86 12.51
CA THR A 498 22.23 21.88 11.43
C THR A 498 22.64 20.44 11.10
N PHE A 499 22.54 20.07 9.83
CA PHE A 499 22.89 18.74 9.34
C PHE A 499 24.30 18.80 8.73
N GLN A 500 25.29 18.46 9.52
CA GLN A 500 26.70 18.48 9.09
C GLN A 500 27.55 17.55 9.93
N GLU A 501 28.73 17.22 9.45
CA GLU A 501 29.77 16.54 10.22
C GLU A 501 30.68 17.62 10.84
N PRO A 502 30.59 17.91 12.15
CA PRO A 502 31.39 18.94 12.75
C PRO A 502 32.83 18.45 12.95
N ASP A 503 33.79 19.37 12.92
CA ASP A 503 35.19 19.09 13.24
C ASP A 503 35.33 18.79 14.74
N PRO A 504 35.73 17.56 15.15
CA PRO A 504 35.89 17.21 16.57
C PRO A 504 36.87 18.11 17.31
N ALA A 505 37.90 18.65 16.63
CA ALA A 505 38.89 19.52 17.22
C ALA A 505 38.30 20.90 17.56
N LYS A 506 37.42 21.43 16.72
CA LYS A 506 36.72 22.70 16.95
C LYS A 506 35.74 22.57 18.10
N ILE A 507 34.94 21.51 18.10
CA ILE A 507 33.97 21.22 19.16
C ILE A 507 34.67 21.11 20.54
N SER A 508 35.79 20.39 20.61
CA SER A 508 36.55 20.20 21.84
C SER A 508 37.11 21.49 22.43
N ASN A 509 37.24 22.55 21.63
CA ASN A 509 37.78 23.85 22.06
C ASN A 509 36.70 24.91 22.33
N THR A 510 35.40 24.58 22.14
CA THR A 510 34.29 25.50 22.36
C THR A 510 33.96 25.61 23.85
N SER A 511 33.76 26.82 24.34
CA SER A 511 33.33 27.07 25.72
C SER A 511 31.82 26.92 25.92
N GLU A 512 31.07 26.92 24.83
CA GLU A 512 29.62 26.76 24.84
C GLU A 512 29.22 25.29 24.77
N THR A 513 28.21 24.92 25.51
CA THR A 513 27.61 23.60 25.45
C THR A 513 26.84 23.45 24.12
N GLN A 514 27.06 22.34 23.42
CA GLN A 514 26.39 22.03 22.17
C GLN A 514 25.82 20.60 22.22
N LEU A 515 24.62 20.41 21.64
CA LEU A 515 24.03 19.10 21.43
C LEU A 515 24.43 18.56 20.06
N ILE A 516 24.96 17.34 20.05
CA ILE A 516 25.28 16.62 18.83
C ILE A 516 24.53 15.30 18.83
N ALA A 517 23.84 14.98 17.74
CA ALA A 517 23.03 13.78 17.61
C ALA A 517 23.30 13.02 16.31
N GLY A 518 23.08 11.72 16.32
CA GLY A 518 23.24 10.89 15.14
C GLY A 518 23.02 9.41 15.45
N GLN A 519 23.22 8.58 14.45
CA GLN A 519 23.20 7.13 14.64
C GLN A 519 24.26 6.69 15.64
N THR A 520 23.90 5.75 16.51
CA THR A 520 24.75 5.29 17.61
C THR A 520 26.18 4.91 17.17
N THR A 521 26.32 4.21 16.04
CA THR A 521 27.63 3.82 15.53
C THR A 521 28.48 5.02 15.17
N ARG A 522 27.93 5.96 14.37
CA ARG A 522 28.65 7.19 13.98
C ARG A 522 28.94 8.09 15.18
N MET A 523 28.00 8.18 16.13
CA MET A 523 28.19 8.97 17.35
C MET A 523 29.31 8.40 18.22
N LYS A 524 29.41 7.09 18.38
CA LYS A 524 30.55 6.46 19.11
C LYS A 524 31.89 6.78 18.45
N GLU A 525 31.97 6.72 17.13
CA GLU A 525 33.17 7.08 16.37
C GLU A 525 33.53 8.57 16.51
N PHE A 526 32.50 9.44 16.49
CA PHE A 526 32.67 10.88 16.67
C PHE A 526 33.14 11.21 18.07
N VAL A 527 32.47 10.70 19.11
CA VAL A 527 32.82 10.91 20.52
C VAL A 527 34.23 10.41 20.83
N ALA A 528 34.67 9.29 20.24
CA ALA A 528 36.04 8.77 20.41
C ALA A 528 37.13 9.72 19.86
N LYS A 529 36.79 10.63 18.94
CA LYS A 529 37.72 11.64 18.39
C LYS A 529 37.73 12.95 19.17
N LEU A 530 36.83 13.12 20.15
CA LEU A 530 36.81 14.32 21.00
C LEU A 530 37.98 14.30 21.99
N LYS A 531 38.57 15.44 22.25
CA LYS A 531 39.61 15.60 23.30
C LYS A 531 39.01 15.56 24.71
N ASN A 532 37.78 16.03 24.85
CA ASN A 532 37.06 16.08 26.12
C ASN A 532 35.91 15.09 26.10
N THR A 533 35.66 14.41 27.21
CA THR A 533 34.48 13.56 27.36
C THR A 533 33.19 14.38 27.32
N PRO A 534 32.12 13.94 26.66
CA PRO A 534 30.84 14.61 26.75
C PRO A 534 30.35 14.72 28.19
N LYS A 535 29.64 15.80 28.52
CA LYS A 535 29.01 16.01 29.85
C LYS A 535 27.93 14.97 30.11
N HIS A 536 27.08 14.79 29.10
CA HIS A 536 26.00 13.79 29.11
C HIS A 536 25.92 13.07 27.78
N ILE A 537 25.52 11.81 27.83
CA ILE A 537 25.20 10.98 26.67
C ILE A 537 23.82 10.39 26.92
N TYR A 538 22.90 10.65 26.00
CA TYR A 538 21.55 10.12 26.02
C TYR A 538 21.41 9.08 24.90
N GLU A 539 21.12 7.86 25.29
CA GLU A 539 20.80 6.80 24.33
C GLU A 539 19.32 6.89 23.96
N VAL A 540 19.06 6.95 22.65
CA VAL A 540 17.70 7.00 22.11
C VAL A 540 17.30 5.61 21.66
N GLN A 541 16.38 5.03 22.40
CA GLN A 541 15.80 3.72 22.06
C GLN A 541 14.58 3.91 21.15
N GLY A 542 14.53 3.15 20.06
CA GLY A 542 13.33 3.03 19.26
C GLY A 542 12.27 2.17 19.95
N ASP A 543 11.08 2.08 19.35
CA ASP A 543 9.95 1.31 19.88
C ASP A 543 10.26 -0.19 20.07
N TYR A 544 11.26 -0.69 19.37
CA TYR A 544 11.74 -2.07 19.50
C TYR A 544 12.78 -2.26 20.63
N GLY A 545 13.18 -1.18 21.31
CA GLY A 545 14.11 -1.22 22.44
C GLY A 545 15.60 -1.29 22.05
N GLN A 546 15.95 -1.18 20.76
CA GLN A 546 17.33 -1.04 20.32
C GLN A 546 17.76 0.43 20.43
N THR A 547 19.02 0.64 20.84
CA THR A 547 19.63 1.99 20.84
C THR A 547 20.08 2.33 19.42
N ASP A 548 19.18 2.97 18.66
CA ASP A 548 19.43 3.33 17.27
C ASP A 548 20.16 4.65 17.12
N PHE A 549 19.96 5.58 18.08
CA PHE A 549 20.52 6.93 18.07
C PHE A 549 21.12 7.31 19.42
N MET A 550 21.95 8.32 19.38
CA MET A 550 22.62 8.89 20.54
C MET A 550 22.64 10.41 20.44
N ILE A 551 22.43 11.08 21.56
CA ILE A 551 22.61 12.52 21.72
C ILE A 551 23.75 12.71 22.71
N ALA A 552 24.74 13.55 22.37
CA ALA A 552 25.84 13.92 23.25
C ALA A 552 25.83 15.42 23.52
N GLU A 553 25.93 15.78 24.80
CA GLU A 553 26.14 17.15 25.24
C GLU A 553 27.65 17.37 25.38
N VAL A 554 28.20 18.21 24.50
CA VAL A 554 29.65 18.48 24.41
C VAL A 554 29.94 19.95 24.63
N GLY A 555 31.11 20.26 25.16
CA GLY A 555 31.56 21.60 25.52
C GLY A 555 32.15 21.65 26.93
N LYS A 556 32.74 22.81 27.32
CA LYS A 556 33.30 23.01 28.67
C LYS A 556 32.26 23.29 29.72
#